data_d6ad43ec5cafb926c28f6992537b76f2
#
_entry.id   d6ad43ec5cafb926c28f6992537b76f2
#
_cell.length_a   1.000
_cell.length_b   1.000
_cell.length_c   1.000
_cell.angle_alpha   90.00
_cell.angle_beta   90.00
_cell.angle_gamma   90.00
#
_symmetry.space_group_name_H-M   'P 1'
#
loop_
_entity.id
_entity.type
_entity.pdbx_description
1 polymer ?
#
loop_
_entity_poly.entity_id
_entity_poly.type
_entity_poly.pdbx_seq_one_letter_code
_entity_poly.pdbx_strand_id
1 'polypeptide(L)'
;MANTATIVQGIDTVAYIRSLKNQSTEAGELVPFRTSLDFDPKRDEKTTATSDGSVSKPGSLTTSLKWDMLNSISKVSDDIQNSLFDQDELEIWVVNRKRVKDGKYFAYYMRGYVTENSNSNAVDDSSKNSVTFTIDGTPKRGWLTLPADAQAELDYVFRGIDKVTGDSDTGDGTAWADSDRGAGANDDASSSKVTPVGSH
;
A
#
# COMPACT_ATOMS: atom_id res chain seq x y z
N MET A 1 -20.25 20.91 -9.34
CA MET A 1 -19.67 20.29 -8.14
C MET A 1 -18.21 20.69 -8.09
N ALA A 2 -17.77 21.33 -7.00
CA ALA A 2 -16.37 21.70 -6.83
C ALA A 2 -15.55 20.40 -6.68
N ASN A 3 -14.57 20.22 -7.55
CA ASN A 3 -13.65 19.09 -7.47
C ASN A 3 -12.64 19.41 -6.37
N THR A 4 -12.90 18.95 -5.14
CA THR A 4 -12.00 19.18 -4.01
C THR A 4 -10.78 18.25 -4.17
N ALA A 5 -9.62 18.84 -4.40
CA ALA A 5 -8.38 18.09 -4.46
C ALA A 5 -8.04 17.49 -3.08
N THR A 6 -7.80 16.20 -3.02
CA THR A 6 -7.42 15.50 -1.78
C THR A 6 -5.93 15.19 -1.81
N ILE A 7 -5.24 15.52 -0.72
CA ILE A 7 -3.81 15.21 -0.55
C ILE A 7 -3.66 13.71 -0.28
N VAL A 8 -2.76 13.06 -1.02
CA VAL A 8 -2.39 11.66 -0.83
C VAL A 8 -1.08 11.62 -0.02
N GLN A 9 -1.08 10.84 1.05
CA GLN A 9 0.11 10.62 1.86
C GLN A 9 0.87 9.37 1.40
N GLY A 10 2.16 9.27 1.70
CA GLY A 10 2.98 8.11 1.35
C GLY A 10 2.44 6.79 1.91
N ILE A 11 1.83 6.82 3.10
CA ILE A 11 1.19 5.66 3.74
C ILE A 11 -0.04 5.16 2.96
N ASP A 12 -0.67 6.01 2.18
CA ASP A 12 -1.83 5.64 1.36
C ASP A 12 -1.43 4.86 0.09
N THR A 13 -0.13 4.77 -0.19
CA THR A 13 0.39 4.01 -1.33
C THR A 13 1.03 2.73 -0.83
N VAL A 14 0.58 1.59 -1.32
CA VAL A 14 1.09 0.27 -0.97
C VAL A 14 1.57 -0.47 -2.22
N ALA A 15 2.51 -1.37 -2.06
CA ALA A 15 3.04 -2.18 -3.14
C ALA A 15 2.76 -3.67 -2.90
N TYR A 16 2.39 -4.37 -3.96
CA TYR A 16 2.23 -5.82 -3.99
C TYR A 16 3.13 -6.39 -5.06
N ILE A 17 3.66 -7.57 -4.81
CA ILE A 17 4.44 -8.30 -5.81
C ILE A 17 4.01 -9.77 -5.86
N ARG A 18 4.35 -10.40 -6.98
CA ARG A 18 4.21 -11.85 -7.20
C ARG A 18 5.17 -12.27 -8.29
N SER A 19 5.76 -13.45 -8.17
CA SER A 19 6.48 -14.04 -9.29
C SER A 19 5.50 -14.39 -10.42
N LEU A 20 5.80 -13.96 -11.65
CA LEU A 20 4.95 -14.20 -12.82
C LEU A 20 4.73 -15.70 -13.06
N LYS A 21 5.73 -16.54 -12.77
CA LYS A 21 5.61 -18.00 -12.90
C LYS A 21 4.53 -18.60 -12.00
N ASN A 22 4.23 -17.95 -10.87
CA ASN A 22 3.26 -18.41 -9.88
C ASN A 22 1.87 -17.74 -10.03
N GLN A 23 1.62 -17.01 -11.12
CA GLN A 23 0.38 -16.23 -11.31
C GLN A 23 -0.91 -17.08 -11.24
N SER A 24 -0.83 -18.38 -11.53
CA SER A 24 -1.98 -19.28 -11.51
C SER A 24 -2.26 -19.92 -10.14
N THR A 25 -1.31 -19.85 -9.21
CA THR A 25 -1.35 -20.55 -7.93
C THR A 25 -1.31 -19.63 -6.72
N GLU A 26 -0.79 -18.41 -6.89
CA GLU A 26 -0.56 -17.46 -5.80
C GLU A 26 -1.20 -16.11 -6.09
N ALA A 27 -1.68 -15.46 -5.04
CA ALA A 27 -2.09 -14.05 -5.09
C ALA A 27 -0.86 -13.13 -4.98
N GLY A 28 -1.02 -11.85 -5.34
CA GLY A 28 0.00 -10.85 -5.05
C GLY A 28 0.11 -10.62 -3.55
N GLU A 29 1.32 -10.58 -3.02
CA GLU A 29 1.61 -10.34 -1.61
C GLU A 29 2.02 -8.90 -1.35
N LEU A 30 1.60 -8.36 -0.21
CA LEU A 30 1.96 -7.03 0.24
C LEU A 30 3.46 -6.98 0.56
N VAL A 31 4.15 -5.94 0.08
CA VAL A 31 5.54 -5.66 0.47
C VAL A 31 5.56 -5.19 1.94
N PRO A 32 6.07 -6.01 2.87
CA PRO A 32 6.01 -5.69 4.30
C PRO A 32 7.04 -4.62 4.66
N PHE A 33 6.76 -3.88 5.74
CA PHE A 33 7.69 -2.93 6.38
C PHE A 33 8.38 -1.96 5.41
N ARG A 34 7.71 -1.58 4.34
CA ARG A 34 8.22 -0.63 3.36
C ARG A 34 8.32 0.77 3.97
N THR A 35 9.46 1.41 3.84
CA THR A 35 9.74 2.76 4.37
C THR A 35 9.68 3.84 3.30
N SER A 36 10.01 3.52 2.04
CA SER A 36 9.89 4.42 0.90
C SER A 36 9.39 3.70 -0.35
N LEU A 37 8.87 4.44 -1.32
CA LEU A 37 8.56 3.96 -2.66
C LEU A 37 8.68 5.11 -3.64
N ASP A 38 9.55 4.94 -4.62
CA ASP A 38 9.78 5.88 -5.71
C ASP A 38 9.34 5.23 -7.03
N PHE A 39 8.30 5.79 -7.62
CA PHE A 39 7.77 5.38 -8.92
C PHE A 39 8.01 6.51 -9.90
N ASP A 40 8.99 6.35 -10.79
CA ASP A 40 9.51 7.41 -11.64
C ASP A 40 9.46 7.04 -13.14
N PRO A 41 8.29 7.18 -13.77
CA PRO A 41 8.15 7.03 -15.21
C PRO A 41 8.68 8.27 -15.93
N LYS A 42 9.68 8.09 -16.77
CA LYS A 42 10.31 9.15 -17.58
C LYS A 42 10.12 8.89 -19.06
N ARG A 43 9.94 9.96 -19.82
CA ARG A 43 9.90 9.90 -21.27
C ARG A 43 11.02 10.76 -21.84
N ASP A 44 11.81 10.15 -22.71
CA ASP A 44 12.84 10.88 -23.43
C ASP A 44 12.21 11.86 -24.42
N GLU A 45 12.89 12.95 -24.65
CA GLU A 45 12.54 13.93 -25.67
C GLU A 45 13.55 13.83 -26.82
N LYS A 46 13.05 13.66 -28.04
CA LYS A 46 13.86 13.73 -29.26
C LYS A 46 13.53 14.99 -30.03
N THR A 47 14.52 15.87 -30.11
CA THR A 47 14.42 17.09 -30.90
C THR A 47 15.13 16.90 -32.23
N THR A 48 14.44 17.18 -33.33
CA THR A 48 15.02 17.16 -34.70
C THR A 48 15.01 18.56 -35.22
N ALA A 49 16.17 19.07 -35.63
CA ALA A 49 16.28 20.36 -36.32
C ALA A 49 15.76 20.21 -37.75
N THR A 50 14.93 21.17 -38.18
CA THR A 50 14.41 21.28 -39.55
C THR A 50 14.77 22.65 -40.10
N SER A 51 14.63 22.85 -41.41
CA SER A 51 14.88 24.12 -42.05
C SER A 51 14.04 25.27 -41.50
N ASP A 52 12.89 24.99 -40.92
CA ASP A 52 11.89 25.95 -40.43
C ASP A 52 11.83 26.04 -38.90
N GLY A 53 12.78 25.36 -38.20
CA GLY A 53 12.83 25.31 -36.73
C GLY A 53 13.12 23.92 -36.17
N SER A 54 12.99 23.75 -34.87
CA SER A 54 13.14 22.43 -34.21
C SER A 54 11.79 21.81 -33.89
N VAL A 55 11.65 20.52 -34.20
CA VAL A 55 10.46 19.72 -33.84
C VAL A 55 10.81 18.74 -32.75
N SER A 56 10.16 18.87 -31.60
CA SER A 56 10.31 17.92 -30.50
C SER A 56 9.24 16.81 -30.58
N LYS A 57 9.68 15.56 -30.47
CA LYS A 57 8.82 14.39 -30.41
C LYS A 57 9.07 13.62 -29.11
N PRO A 58 8.00 13.17 -28.41
CA PRO A 58 8.17 12.31 -27.25
C PRO A 58 8.82 10.98 -27.66
N GLY A 59 9.90 10.62 -26.97
CA GLY A 59 10.61 9.36 -27.18
C GLY A 59 10.02 8.19 -26.40
N SER A 60 10.83 7.17 -26.13
CA SER A 60 10.45 5.99 -25.38
C SER A 60 10.13 6.34 -23.92
N LEU A 61 9.19 5.61 -23.31
CA LEU A 61 8.95 5.67 -21.87
C LEU A 61 9.88 4.68 -21.17
N THR A 62 10.61 5.15 -20.18
CA THR A 62 11.40 4.33 -19.25
C THR A 62 10.81 4.51 -17.86
N THR A 63 10.60 3.43 -17.14
CA THR A 63 10.05 3.48 -15.79
C THR A 63 11.05 2.87 -14.82
N SER A 64 11.44 3.63 -13.82
CA SER A 64 12.20 3.16 -12.67
C SER A 64 11.26 3.00 -11.49
N LEU A 65 11.42 1.92 -10.76
CA LEU A 65 10.73 1.66 -9.51
C LEU A 65 11.78 1.29 -8.47
N LYS A 66 11.72 1.95 -7.32
CA LYS A 66 12.59 1.66 -6.18
C LYS A 66 11.78 1.71 -4.90
N TRP A 67 12.11 0.84 -3.96
CA TRP A 67 11.63 0.98 -2.58
C TRP A 67 12.69 0.56 -1.57
N ASP A 68 12.55 1.11 -0.38
CA ASP A 68 13.29 0.69 0.79
C ASP A 68 12.34 -0.01 1.76
N MET A 69 12.80 -1.06 2.39
CA MET A 69 12.05 -1.85 3.37
C MET A 69 12.96 -2.34 4.49
N LEU A 70 12.38 -2.67 5.64
CA LEU A 70 13.11 -3.44 6.64
C LEU A 70 13.19 -4.88 6.17
N ASN A 71 14.36 -5.48 6.36
CA ASN A 71 14.59 -6.85 5.96
C ASN A 71 13.71 -7.80 6.80
N SER A 72 13.02 -8.72 6.13
CA SER A 72 12.13 -9.67 6.78
C SER A 72 12.26 -11.04 6.12
N ILE A 73 11.98 -12.08 6.87
CA ILE A 73 11.86 -13.45 6.34
C ILE A 73 10.43 -13.58 5.81
N SER A 74 10.27 -13.47 4.49
CA SER A 74 8.96 -13.49 3.83
C SER A 74 9.09 -14.01 2.40
N LYS A 75 8.00 -14.50 1.83
CA LYS A 75 7.91 -14.87 0.42
C LYS A 75 8.30 -13.72 -0.51
N VAL A 76 7.92 -12.50 -0.16
CA VAL A 76 8.30 -11.28 -0.89
C VAL A 76 9.82 -11.13 -0.97
N SER A 77 10.53 -11.38 0.15
CA SER A 77 11.99 -11.32 0.18
C SER A 77 12.63 -12.39 -0.69
N ASP A 78 12.07 -13.59 -0.71
CA ASP A 78 12.55 -14.70 -1.56
C ASP A 78 12.27 -14.42 -3.04
N ASP A 79 11.08 -13.91 -3.40
CA ASP A 79 10.76 -13.53 -4.76
C ASP A 79 11.67 -12.42 -5.30
N ILE A 80 12.04 -11.45 -4.45
CA ILE A 80 13.02 -10.40 -4.80
C ILE A 80 14.39 -11.02 -5.09
N GLN A 81 14.84 -11.95 -4.26
CA GLN A 81 16.12 -12.64 -4.47
C GLN A 81 16.10 -13.53 -5.72
N ASN A 82 15.04 -14.30 -5.91
CA ASN A 82 14.88 -15.15 -7.11
C ASN A 82 14.84 -14.29 -8.39
N SER A 83 14.19 -13.13 -8.35
CA SER A 83 14.19 -12.21 -9.48
C SER A 83 15.60 -11.71 -9.82
N LEU A 84 16.42 -11.41 -8.80
CA LEU A 84 17.78 -10.93 -9.02
C LEU A 84 18.74 -12.03 -9.49
N PHE A 85 18.68 -13.23 -8.88
CA PHE A 85 19.64 -14.30 -9.14
C PHE A 85 19.23 -15.21 -10.30
N ASP A 86 17.94 -15.52 -10.40
CA ASP A 86 17.40 -16.48 -11.36
C ASP A 86 16.69 -15.80 -12.54
N GLN A 87 16.62 -14.46 -12.55
CA GLN A 87 15.94 -13.66 -13.56
C GLN A 87 14.43 -13.96 -13.65
N ASP A 88 13.83 -14.28 -12.52
CA ASP A 88 12.38 -14.45 -12.46
C ASP A 88 11.67 -13.09 -12.65
N GLU A 89 10.76 -13.04 -13.63
CA GLU A 89 9.94 -11.85 -13.88
C GLU A 89 8.91 -11.68 -12.76
N LEU A 90 8.78 -10.46 -12.27
CA LEU A 90 7.83 -10.10 -11.22
C LEU A 90 6.66 -9.30 -11.80
N GLU A 91 5.47 -9.59 -11.30
CA GLU A 91 4.31 -8.72 -11.40
C GLU A 91 4.28 -7.79 -10.19
N ILE A 92 4.09 -6.50 -10.44
CA ILE A 92 4.15 -5.46 -9.43
C ILE A 92 2.92 -4.58 -9.53
N TRP A 93 2.27 -4.33 -8.39
CA TRP A 93 1.15 -3.39 -8.26
C TRP A 93 1.51 -2.29 -7.28
N VAL A 94 1.37 -1.04 -7.72
CA VAL A 94 1.45 0.14 -6.84
C VAL A 94 0.04 0.67 -6.69
N VAL A 95 -0.53 0.49 -5.51
CA VAL A 95 -1.95 0.73 -5.21
C VAL A 95 -2.10 2.00 -4.37
N ASN A 96 -3.01 2.88 -4.79
CA ASN A 96 -3.39 4.06 -4.05
C ASN A 96 -4.71 3.81 -3.31
N ARG A 97 -4.66 3.71 -1.98
CA ARG A 97 -5.80 3.41 -1.10
C ARG A 97 -6.79 4.56 -0.95
N LYS A 98 -6.36 5.80 -1.17
CA LYS A 98 -7.24 6.97 -1.11
C LYS A 98 -8.06 7.16 -2.39
N ARG A 99 -7.64 6.57 -3.50
CA ARG A 99 -8.34 6.70 -4.77
C ARG A 99 -9.21 5.49 -5.02
N VAL A 100 -10.46 5.59 -4.61
CA VAL A 100 -11.46 4.50 -4.68
C VAL A 100 -12.55 4.86 -5.71
N LYS A 101 -12.97 3.85 -6.48
CA LYS A 101 -14.11 3.92 -7.38
C LYS A 101 -14.83 2.57 -7.39
N ASP A 102 -16.13 2.58 -7.12
CA ASP A 102 -17.00 1.39 -7.12
C ASP A 102 -16.44 0.25 -6.21
N GLY A 103 -15.90 0.60 -5.03
CA GLY A 103 -15.29 -0.35 -4.10
C GLY A 103 -13.93 -0.91 -4.53
N LYS A 104 -13.33 -0.37 -5.61
CA LYS A 104 -12.02 -0.78 -6.12
C LYS A 104 -11.00 0.33 -5.95
N TYR A 105 -9.75 -0.05 -5.69
CA TYR A 105 -8.62 0.85 -5.52
C TYR A 105 -7.91 1.10 -6.85
N PHE A 106 -7.47 2.32 -7.06
CA PHE A 106 -6.65 2.66 -8.22
C PHE A 106 -5.25 2.08 -8.07
N ALA A 107 -4.74 1.46 -9.13
CA ALA A 107 -3.41 0.88 -9.15
C ALA A 107 -2.69 1.08 -10.49
N TYR A 108 -1.36 1.08 -10.39
CA TYR A 108 -0.47 0.84 -11.51
C TYR A 108 -0.06 -0.62 -11.48
N TYR A 109 -0.20 -1.31 -12.60
CA TYR A 109 0.29 -2.66 -12.83
C TYR A 109 1.49 -2.61 -13.77
N MET A 110 2.53 -3.34 -13.43
CA MET A 110 3.74 -3.42 -14.22
C MET A 110 4.42 -4.77 -14.05
N ARG A 111 5.30 -5.09 -14.99
CA ARG A 111 6.17 -6.26 -14.94
C ARG A 111 7.61 -5.81 -15.03
N GLY A 112 8.51 -6.59 -14.48
CA GLY A 112 9.92 -6.29 -14.53
C GLY A 112 10.76 -7.22 -13.66
N TYR A 113 12.00 -6.83 -13.52
CA TYR A 113 13.03 -7.61 -12.82
C TYR A 113 13.70 -6.75 -11.76
N VAL A 114 14.18 -7.39 -10.71
CA VAL A 114 15.07 -6.75 -9.75
C VAL A 114 16.45 -6.60 -10.39
N THR A 115 16.96 -5.39 -10.41
CA THR A 115 18.31 -5.09 -10.95
C THR A 115 19.32 -4.80 -9.86
N GLU A 116 18.86 -4.40 -8.68
CA GLU A 116 19.72 -4.15 -7.55
C GLU A 116 18.96 -4.47 -6.25
N ASN A 117 19.64 -5.16 -5.32
CA ASN A 117 19.15 -5.47 -3.99
C ASN A 117 20.28 -5.24 -2.99
N SER A 118 20.27 -4.10 -2.31
CA SER A 118 21.32 -3.68 -1.38
C SER A 118 20.86 -3.85 0.06
N ASN A 119 21.58 -4.67 0.81
CA ASN A 119 21.33 -4.91 2.23
C ASN A 119 22.31 -4.15 3.12
N SER A 120 21.78 -3.45 4.11
CA SER A 120 22.57 -2.77 5.16
C SER A 120 22.21 -3.37 6.51
N ASN A 121 23.24 -3.95 7.18
CA ASN A 121 23.12 -4.69 8.44
C ASN A 121 23.99 -4.03 9.50
N ALA A 122 23.47 -3.05 10.21
CA ALA A 122 24.13 -2.47 11.39
C ALA A 122 23.83 -3.34 12.63
N VAL A 123 24.79 -3.45 13.54
CA VAL A 123 24.69 -4.35 14.72
C VAL A 123 23.59 -3.87 15.69
N ASP A 124 23.36 -2.58 15.76
CA ASP A 124 22.48 -1.89 16.71
C ASP A 124 21.23 -1.26 16.04
N ASP A 125 20.95 -1.59 14.78
CA ASP A 125 19.76 -1.13 14.04
C ASP A 125 19.12 -2.28 13.27
N SER A 126 17.87 -2.09 12.85
CA SER A 126 17.18 -3.03 11.99
C SER A 126 17.86 -3.14 10.63
N SER A 127 18.00 -4.36 10.13
CA SER A 127 18.50 -4.59 8.77
C SER A 127 17.59 -3.92 7.74
N LYS A 128 18.17 -3.18 6.80
CA LYS A 128 17.49 -2.44 5.75
C LYS A 128 17.80 -3.01 4.38
N ASN A 129 16.80 -3.02 3.54
CA ASN A 129 16.89 -3.49 2.17
C ASN A 129 16.43 -2.42 1.20
N SER A 130 17.26 -2.11 0.20
CA SER A 130 16.93 -1.18 -0.88
C SER A 130 16.88 -1.95 -2.19
N VAL A 131 15.73 -1.96 -2.84
CA VAL A 131 15.45 -2.75 -4.04
C VAL A 131 15.14 -1.84 -5.21
N THR A 132 15.84 -2.03 -6.32
CA THR A 132 15.64 -1.30 -7.57
C THR A 132 15.15 -2.27 -8.65
N PHE A 133 14.16 -1.84 -9.41
CA PHE A 133 13.52 -2.62 -10.46
C PHE A 133 13.68 -1.94 -11.81
N THR A 134 13.89 -2.74 -12.83
CA THR A 134 13.69 -2.34 -14.22
C THR A 134 12.33 -2.84 -14.69
N ILE A 135 11.52 -1.93 -15.20
CA ILE A 135 10.14 -2.19 -15.62
C ILE A 135 10.08 -2.34 -17.12
N ASP A 136 9.44 -3.43 -17.56
CA ASP A 136 9.25 -3.74 -18.96
C ASP A 136 8.02 -3.00 -19.52
N GLY A 137 8.27 -2.26 -20.58
CA GLY A 137 7.23 -1.53 -21.31
C GLY A 137 6.59 -0.39 -20.52
N THR A 138 5.32 -0.17 -20.75
CA THR A 138 4.56 0.93 -20.15
C THR A 138 3.67 0.42 -19.04
N PRO A 139 3.77 0.93 -17.79
CA PRO A 139 2.86 0.61 -16.71
C PRO A 139 1.41 0.83 -17.09
N LYS A 140 0.55 -0.13 -16.72
CA LYS A 140 -0.89 -0.05 -16.98
C LYS A 140 -1.60 0.53 -15.77
N ARG A 141 -2.62 1.34 -16.01
CA ARG A 141 -3.48 1.89 -14.97
C ARG A 141 -4.77 1.12 -14.91
N GLY A 142 -5.25 0.83 -13.70
CA GLY A 142 -6.48 0.08 -13.54
C GLY A 142 -7.08 0.22 -12.14
N TRP A 143 -8.13 -0.54 -11.93
CA TRP A 143 -8.85 -0.64 -10.66
C TRP A 143 -8.84 -2.09 -10.22
N LEU A 144 -8.49 -2.34 -8.98
CA LEU A 144 -8.44 -3.70 -8.41
C LEU A 144 -9.08 -3.74 -7.03
N THR A 145 -9.49 -4.94 -6.64
CA THR A 145 -9.94 -5.24 -5.28
C THR A 145 -8.77 -5.89 -4.56
N LEU A 146 -8.47 -5.43 -3.36
CA LEU A 146 -7.45 -6.07 -2.53
C LEU A 146 -8.00 -7.41 -1.99
N PRO A 147 -7.14 -8.43 -1.80
CA PRO A 147 -7.50 -9.62 -1.04
C PRO A 147 -7.99 -9.24 0.36
N ALA A 148 -8.97 -10.00 0.89
CA ALA A 148 -9.58 -9.68 2.18
C ALA A 148 -8.56 -9.64 3.33
N ASP A 149 -7.60 -10.57 3.32
CA ASP A 149 -6.52 -10.63 4.32
C ASP A 149 -5.60 -9.41 4.26
N ALA A 150 -5.26 -8.96 3.05
CA ALA A 150 -4.43 -7.76 2.85
C ALA A 150 -5.17 -6.48 3.22
N GLN A 151 -6.48 -6.44 3.12
CA GLN A 151 -7.29 -5.32 3.57
C GLN A 151 -7.40 -5.29 5.10
N ALA A 152 -7.51 -6.44 5.74
CA ALA A 152 -7.57 -6.55 7.20
C ALA A 152 -6.26 -6.16 7.89
N GLU A 153 -5.10 -6.46 7.30
CA GLU A 153 -3.78 -6.01 7.81
C GLU A 153 -3.61 -4.49 7.75
N LEU A 154 -4.26 -3.84 6.80
CA LEU A 154 -4.10 -2.41 6.56
C LEU A 154 -5.15 -1.56 7.30
N ASP A 155 -6.36 -2.10 7.50
CA ASP A 155 -7.52 -1.42 8.07
C ASP A 155 -8.04 -2.19 9.29
N TYR A 156 -7.25 -2.26 10.37
CA TYR A 156 -7.83 -2.83 11.58
C TYR A 156 -8.91 -1.90 12.14
N VAL A 157 -10.06 -2.51 12.44
CA VAL A 157 -11.21 -1.84 13.03
C VAL A 157 -10.97 -1.69 14.54
N PHE A 158 -11.46 -0.58 15.14
CA PHE A 158 -11.46 -0.45 16.59
C PHE A 158 -12.27 -1.62 17.20
N ARG A 159 -11.64 -2.35 18.12
CA ARG A 159 -12.26 -3.47 18.82
C ARG A 159 -12.30 -3.21 20.30
N GLY A 160 -13.38 -3.61 20.95
CA GLY A 160 -13.51 -3.63 22.41
C GLY A 160 -12.66 -4.73 23.05
N ILE A 161 -12.82 -4.88 24.36
CA ILE A 161 -12.00 -5.81 25.19
C ILE A 161 -12.61 -7.22 25.21
N ASP A 162 -13.87 -7.36 24.81
CA ASP A 162 -14.52 -8.66 24.82
C ASP A 162 -13.99 -9.62 23.76
N LYS A 163 -14.32 -10.92 23.93
CA LYS A 163 -13.88 -11.96 23.00
C LYS A 163 -14.44 -11.71 21.61
N VAL A 164 -13.54 -11.72 20.62
CA VAL A 164 -13.85 -11.60 19.21
C VAL A 164 -13.95 -12.99 18.59
N THR A 165 -15.08 -13.33 17.97
CA THR A 165 -15.35 -14.65 17.39
C THR A 165 -15.30 -14.68 15.86
N GLY A 166 -15.02 -13.55 15.18
CA GLY A 166 -14.92 -13.43 13.73
C GLY A 166 -14.45 -12.07 13.28
N ASP A 167 -14.13 -11.91 11.99
CA ASP A 167 -13.54 -10.69 11.45
C ASP A 167 -14.45 -9.45 11.52
N SER A 168 -15.77 -9.67 11.50
CA SER A 168 -16.77 -8.61 11.63
C SER A 168 -17.18 -8.31 13.08
N ASP A 169 -16.68 -9.10 14.04
CA ASP A 169 -16.98 -8.93 15.45
C ASP A 169 -16.07 -7.84 16.06
N THR A 170 -16.65 -6.82 16.60
CA THR A 170 -15.92 -5.69 17.21
C THR A 170 -15.65 -5.86 18.69
N GLY A 171 -16.05 -6.98 19.33
CA GLY A 171 -15.84 -7.22 20.75
C GLY A 171 -16.42 -6.13 21.63
N ASP A 172 -17.66 -5.70 21.34
CA ASP A 172 -18.39 -4.60 22.01
C ASP A 172 -17.72 -3.23 21.88
N GLY A 173 -16.77 -3.09 20.94
CA GLY A 173 -16.11 -1.81 20.64
C GLY A 173 -16.86 -0.99 19.61
N THR A 174 -16.96 0.32 19.83
CA THR A 174 -17.48 1.31 18.88
C THR A 174 -16.37 2.26 18.46
N ALA A 175 -16.13 2.35 17.15
CA ALA A 175 -15.14 3.28 16.62
C ALA A 175 -15.60 4.73 16.83
N TRP A 176 -14.67 5.61 17.19
CA TRP A 176 -14.93 7.04 17.32
C TRP A 176 -15.29 7.64 15.94
N ALA A 177 -16.31 8.50 15.93
CA ALA A 177 -16.74 9.25 14.75
C ALA A 177 -16.68 10.76 15.03
N ASP A 178 -16.65 11.59 13.99
CA ASP A 178 -16.63 13.06 14.14
C ASP A 178 -17.87 13.62 14.87
N SER A 179 -18.98 12.89 14.84
CA SER A 179 -20.20 13.19 15.62
C SER A 179 -19.99 13.05 17.14
N ASP A 180 -18.96 12.30 17.57
CA ASP A 180 -18.69 12.02 18.98
C ASP A 180 -17.84 13.11 19.63
N ARG A 181 -17.52 14.17 18.87
CA ARG A 181 -16.73 15.30 19.34
C ARG A 181 -17.44 15.98 20.52
N GLY A 182 -16.83 15.91 21.72
CA GLY A 182 -17.39 16.44 22.98
C GLY A 182 -18.38 15.50 23.68
N ALA A 183 -18.63 14.30 23.11
CA ALA A 183 -19.42 13.28 23.81
C ALA A 183 -18.72 12.83 25.10
N GLY A 184 -19.51 12.53 26.17
CA GLY A 184 -18.99 12.09 27.46
C GLY A 184 -18.58 13.24 28.42
N ALA A 185 -18.45 14.45 27.94
CA ALA A 185 -18.06 15.58 28.82
C ALA A 185 -19.13 15.96 29.86
N ASN A 186 -20.39 15.60 29.63
CA ASN A 186 -21.52 15.94 30.47
C ASN A 186 -22.39 14.74 30.88
N ASP A 187 -22.03 13.52 30.53
CA ASP A 187 -22.86 12.32 30.73
C ASP A 187 -22.78 11.76 32.18
N ASP A 188 -21.87 12.24 33.00
CA ASP A 188 -21.61 11.70 34.34
C ASP A 188 -22.68 12.04 35.37
N ALA A 189 -23.70 12.82 35.02
CA ALA A 189 -24.69 13.32 36.00
C ALA A 189 -26.02 12.53 36.04
N SER A 190 -26.27 11.56 35.15
CA SER A 190 -27.66 11.07 34.96
C SER A 190 -27.94 9.60 35.20
N SER A 191 -27.02 8.72 35.54
CA SER A 191 -27.32 7.28 35.65
C SER A 191 -26.99 6.59 36.97
N SER A 192 -26.74 7.33 38.05
CA SER A 192 -26.70 6.75 39.39
C SER A 192 -28.06 6.85 40.10
N LYS A 193 -29.07 6.17 39.57
CA LYS A 193 -30.31 5.93 40.32
C LYS A 193 -30.04 4.78 41.30
N VAL A 194 -29.43 5.15 42.44
CA VAL A 194 -29.36 4.25 43.59
C VAL A 194 -30.79 4.03 44.08
N THR A 195 -31.31 2.83 43.91
CA THR A 195 -32.58 2.41 44.55
C THR A 195 -32.31 2.28 46.04
N PRO A 196 -33.01 2.99 46.91
CA PRO A 196 -32.83 2.82 48.35
C PRO A 196 -33.37 1.44 48.74
N VAL A 197 -32.52 0.65 49.39
CA VAL A 197 -32.93 -0.60 50.05
C VAL A 197 -33.85 -0.21 51.22
N GLY A 198 -35.11 -0.64 51.13
CA GLY A 198 -36.08 -0.44 52.17
C GLY A 198 -35.70 -1.23 53.43
N SER A 199 -35.70 -0.56 54.54
CA SER A 199 -35.57 -1.12 55.88
C SER A 199 -36.84 -1.92 56.26
N HIS A 200 -36.59 -3.16 56.69
CA HIS A 200 -37.47 -3.87 57.64
C HIS A 200 -36.59 -4.46 58.72
#